data_b3e9c64b15198073a5efbbe3e3bdf8e1
#
_entry.id   b3e9c64b15198073a5efbbe3e3bdf8e1
#
_cell.length_a   1.000
_cell.length_b   1.000
_cell.length_c   1.000
_cell.angle_alpha   90.00
_cell.angle_beta   90.00
_cell.angle_gamma   90.00
#
_symmetry.space_group_name_H-M   'P 1'
#
loop_
_entity.id
_entity.type
_entity.pdbx_description
1 polymer ?
#
loop_
_entity_poly.entity_id
_entity_poly.type
_entity_poly.pdbx_seq_one_letter_code
_entity_poly.pdbx_strand_id
1 'polypeptide(L)'
;MYEHIVLLKFKEHNGTVLDHEDALKTVNSFKASIPGIVDLSAGINVSEETENTHGYSLAIRVTFEDQQACRDYGQHPLHLQLLQNIGPWVDGVVVADYPFN
;
A
#
# COMPACT_ATOMS: atom_id res chain seq x y z
N MET A 1 -19.26 -1.02 -1.16
CA MET A 1 -17.81 -0.82 -1.41
C MET A 1 -17.07 -0.55 -0.13
N TYR A 2 -15.81 -0.91 -0.11
CA TYR A 2 -14.96 -0.77 1.07
C TYR A 2 -13.61 -0.21 0.62
N GLU A 3 -13.21 0.93 1.16
CA GLU A 3 -11.97 1.61 0.79
C GLU A 3 -10.89 1.32 1.81
N HIS A 4 -9.72 0.99 1.32
CA HIS A 4 -8.54 0.67 2.14
C HIS A 4 -7.40 1.60 1.70
N ILE A 5 -6.94 2.44 2.60
CA ILE A 5 -5.89 3.42 2.31
C ILE A 5 -4.69 3.10 3.19
N VAL A 6 -3.52 3.02 2.59
CA VAL A 6 -2.26 2.74 3.29
C VAL A 6 -1.23 3.78 2.92
N LEU A 7 -0.58 4.32 3.94
CA LEU A 7 0.59 5.17 3.77
C LEU A 7 1.79 4.45 4.36
N LEU A 8 2.89 4.44 3.64
CA LEU A 8 4.12 3.77 4.06
C LEU A 8 5.26 4.77 4.16
N LYS A 9 6.02 4.64 5.24
CA LYS A 9 7.26 5.36 5.47
C LYS A 9 8.40 4.36 5.43
N PHE A 10 9.46 4.70 4.72
CA PHE A 10 10.61 3.82 4.53
C PHE A 10 11.84 4.40 5.20
N LYS A 11 12.70 3.52 5.68
CA LYS A 11 14.00 3.86 6.24
C LYS A 11 15.09 3.55 5.25
N GLU A 12 16.23 4.21 5.42
CA GLU A 12 17.45 3.85 4.74
C GLU A 12 18.07 2.62 5.41
N HIS A 13 18.54 1.66 4.62
CA HIS A 13 19.14 0.44 5.13
C HIS A 13 20.55 0.30 4.56
N ASN A 14 21.57 0.38 5.42
CA ASN A 14 22.99 0.32 5.03
C ASN A 14 23.34 1.33 3.92
N GLY A 15 22.82 2.55 4.01
CA GLY A 15 23.07 3.59 3.02
C GLY A 15 22.24 3.45 1.75
N THR A 16 21.37 2.45 1.67
CA THR A 16 20.52 2.20 0.50
C THR A 16 19.07 2.57 0.80
N VAL A 17 18.41 3.22 -0.16
CA VAL A 17 17.00 3.57 -0.09
C VAL A 17 16.22 2.60 -0.97
N LEU A 18 15.04 2.17 -0.50
CA LEU A 18 14.17 1.27 -1.26
C LEU A 18 13.75 1.92 -2.59
N ASP A 19 13.84 1.15 -3.67
CA ASP A 19 13.31 1.57 -4.96
C ASP A 19 11.78 1.46 -4.94
N HIS A 20 11.12 2.62 -4.88
CA HIS A 20 9.66 2.69 -4.84
C HIS A 20 9.02 2.16 -6.13
N GLU A 21 9.71 2.22 -7.26
CA GLU A 21 9.16 1.75 -8.53
C GLU A 21 8.85 0.26 -8.52
N ASP A 22 9.72 -0.55 -7.94
CA ASP A 22 9.50 -1.99 -7.83
C ASP A 22 8.28 -2.29 -6.94
N ALA A 23 8.16 -1.60 -5.81
CA ALA A 23 7.01 -1.75 -4.93
C ALA A 23 5.72 -1.33 -5.62
N LEU A 24 5.73 -0.21 -6.36
CA LEU A 24 4.58 0.27 -7.12
C LEU A 24 4.15 -0.72 -8.20
N LYS A 25 5.10 -1.29 -8.95
CA LYS A 25 4.81 -2.31 -9.96
C LYS A 25 4.11 -3.51 -9.37
N THR A 26 4.62 -4.01 -8.25
CA THR A 26 4.05 -5.17 -7.57
C THR A 26 2.64 -4.87 -7.10
N VAL A 27 2.42 -3.75 -6.42
CA VAL A 27 1.09 -3.36 -5.92
C VAL A 27 0.11 -3.19 -7.08
N ASN A 28 0.51 -2.53 -8.16
CA ASN A 28 -0.36 -2.31 -9.30
C ASN A 28 -0.75 -3.61 -10.02
N SER A 29 0.04 -4.67 -9.88
CA SER A 29 -0.30 -5.98 -10.44
C SER A 29 -1.43 -6.69 -9.69
N PHE A 30 -1.72 -6.29 -8.46
CA PHE A 30 -2.68 -6.97 -7.58
C PHE A 30 -4.12 -6.89 -8.11
N LYS A 31 -4.48 -5.81 -8.78
CA LYS A 31 -5.84 -5.63 -9.30
C LYS A 31 -6.27 -6.78 -10.20
N ALA A 32 -5.37 -7.27 -11.03
CA ALA A 32 -5.64 -8.37 -11.96
C ALA A 32 -5.50 -9.75 -11.32
N SER A 33 -4.84 -9.85 -10.16
CA SER A 33 -4.41 -11.14 -9.59
C SER A 33 -5.10 -11.49 -8.27
N ILE A 34 -5.66 -10.50 -7.56
CA ILE A 34 -6.31 -10.74 -6.26
C ILE A 34 -7.80 -10.51 -6.40
N PRO A 35 -8.63 -11.53 -6.12
CA PRO A 35 -10.09 -11.38 -6.21
C PRO A 35 -10.63 -10.34 -5.23
N GLY A 36 -11.73 -9.69 -5.62
CA GLY A 36 -12.44 -8.73 -4.77
C GLY A 36 -11.96 -7.30 -4.89
N ILE A 37 -10.86 -7.05 -5.59
CA ILE A 37 -10.39 -5.69 -5.87
C ILE A 37 -11.20 -5.11 -7.02
N VAL A 38 -11.89 -4.00 -6.75
CA VAL A 38 -12.67 -3.26 -7.75
C VAL A 38 -11.80 -2.22 -8.45
N ASP A 39 -10.96 -1.54 -7.67
CA ASP A 39 -10.06 -0.51 -8.18
C ASP A 39 -8.83 -0.43 -7.27
N LEU A 40 -7.72 0.01 -7.84
CA LEU A 40 -6.48 0.16 -7.11
C LEU A 40 -5.65 1.24 -7.75
N SER A 41 -5.07 2.10 -6.93
CA SER A 41 -4.04 3.03 -7.38
C SER A 41 -2.99 3.20 -6.30
N ALA A 42 -1.77 3.46 -6.71
CA ALA A 42 -0.67 3.68 -5.80
C ALA A 42 0.29 4.68 -6.43
N GLY A 43 0.94 5.46 -5.61
CA GLY A 43 1.86 6.47 -6.10
C GLY A 43 2.79 6.99 -5.01
N ILE A 44 3.78 7.75 -5.45
CA ILE A 44 4.70 8.42 -4.56
C ILE A 44 4.03 9.69 -4.04
N ASN A 45 4.15 9.95 -2.75
CA ASN A 45 3.62 11.16 -2.13
C ASN A 45 4.38 12.37 -2.64
N VAL A 46 3.67 13.28 -3.30
CA VAL A 46 4.22 14.52 -3.85
C VAL A 46 3.59 15.76 -3.21
N SER A 47 3.02 15.60 -2.02
CA SER A 47 2.36 16.72 -1.33
C SER A 47 3.34 17.85 -1.03
N GLU A 48 2.88 19.07 -1.25
CA GLU A 48 3.62 20.29 -0.88
C GLU A 48 3.48 20.62 0.62
N GLU A 49 2.54 19.96 1.31
CA GLU A 49 2.32 20.15 2.74
C GLU A 49 3.32 19.32 3.54
N THR A 50 4.59 19.65 3.42
CA THR A 50 5.69 18.82 3.95
C THR A 50 5.64 18.66 5.47
N GLU A 51 5.09 19.63 6.20
CA GLU A 51 4.90 19.51 7.65
C GLU A 51 3.84 18.45 8.02
N ASN A 52 3.01 18.04 7.07
CA ASN A 52 1.94 17.08 7.29
C ASN A 52 2.19 15.70 6.66
N THR A 53 3.32 15.52 5.98
CA THR A 53 3.63 14.23 5.34
C THR A 53 4.32 13.26 6.29
N HIS A 54 5.01 13.78 7.31
CA HIS A 54 5.72 12.99 8.34
C HIS A 54 6.65 11.93 7.77
N GLY A 55 7.17 12.15 6.55
CA GLY A 55 8.08 11.20 5.90
C GLY A 55 7.41 10.03 5.19
N TYR A 56 6.07 9.98 5.17
CA TYR A 56 5.34 8.92 4.46
C TYR A 56 5.40 9.19 2.96
N SER A 57 6.06 8.30 2.23
CA SER A 57 6.44 8.54 0.83
C SER A 57 5.65 7.72 -0.18
N LEU A 58 4.96 6.68 0.24
CA LEU A 58 4.16 5.83 -0.64
C LEU A 58 2.72 5.79 -0.19
N ALA A 59 1.80 6.02 -1.11
CA ALA A 59 0.37 5.97 -0.83
C ALA A 59 -0.28 4.91 -1.71
N ILE A 60 -1.12 4.07 -1.11
CA ILE A 60 -1.83 2.99 -1.79
C ILE A 60 -3.31 3.10 -1.45
N ARG A 61 -4.16 3.04 -2.47
CA ARG A 61 -5.61 3.05 -2.31
C ARG A 61 -6.18 1.82 -3.00
N VAL A 62 -6.90 1.01 -2.26
CA VAL A 62 -7.56 -0.18 -2.80
C VAL A 62 -9.05 -0.13 -2.49
N THR A 63 -9.88 -0.26 -3.51
CA THR A 63 -11.33 -0.36 -3.36
C THR A 63 -11.73 -1.83 -3.48
N PHE A 64 -12.41 -2.35 -2.46
CA PHE A 64 -12.90 -3.73 -2.43
C PHE A 64 -14.41 -3.77 -2.58
N GLU A 65 -14.93 -4.90 -3.03
CA GLU A 65 -16.37 -5.14 -3.12
C GLU A 65 -17.06 -5.01 -1.75
N ASP A 66 -16.36 -5.51 -0.70
CA ASP A 66 -16.85 -5.47 0.68
C ASP A 66 -15.68 -5.66 1.65
N GLN A 67 -16.00 -5.62 2.94
CA GLN A 67 -14.99 -5.76 3.99
C GLN A 67 -14.34 -7.15 3.98
N GLN A 68 -15.08 -8.20 3.65
CA GLN A 68 -14.53 -9.55 3.60
C GLN A 68 -13.46 -9.67 2.54
N ALA A 69 -13.66 -9.04 1.37
CA ALA A 69 -12.64 -9.01 0.32
C ALA A 69 -11.35 -8.36 0.80
N CYS A 70 -11.45 -7.30 1.62
CA CYS A 70 -10.29 -6.65 2.22
C CYS A 70 -9.56 -7.59 3.20
N ARG A 71 -10.30 -8.34 4.02
CA ARG A 71 -9.70 -9.32 4.92
C ARG A 71 -8.96 -10.42 4.15
N ASP A 72 -9.59 -10.92 3.09
CA ASP A 72 -9.00 -11.97 2.25
C ASP A 72 -7.74 -11.48 1.55
N TYR A 73 -7.74 -10.22 1.10
CA TYR A 73 -6.57 -9.57 0.52
C TYR A 73 -5.39 -9.59 1.49
N GLY A 74 -5.64 -9.26 2.77
CA GLY A 74 -4.58 -9.23 3.78
C GLY A 74 -3.87 -10.57 3.96
N GLN A 75 -4.56 -11.68 3.70
CA GLN A 75 -4.02 -13.04 3.82
C GLN A 75 -3.59 -13.64 2.49
N HIS A 76 -3.80 -12.93 1.39
CA HIS A 76 -3.45 -13.44 0.06
C HIS A 76 -1.94 -13.61 -0.09
N PRO A 77 -1.47 -14.73 -0.68
CA PRO A 77 -0.03 -14.98 -0.83
C PRO A 77 0.75 -13.85 -1.51
N LEU A 78 0.17 -13.19 -2.50
CA LEU A 78 0.84 -12.08 -3.19
C LEU A 78 1.02 -10.89 -2.26
N HIS A 79 0.03 -10.59 -1.41
CA HIS A 79 0.14 -9.52 -0.42
C HIS A 79 1.20 -9.85 0.64
N LEU A 80 1.18 -11.08 1.14
CA LEU A 80 2.17 -11.54 2.13
C LEU A 80 3.58 -11.50 1.56
N GLN A 81 3.75 -11.84 0.28
CA GLN A 81 5.04 -11.75 -0.40
C GLN A 81 5.54 -10.32 -0.45
N LEU A 82 4.68 -9.36 -0.78
CA LEU A 82 5.03 -7.95 -0.77
C LEU A 82 5.51 -7.51 0.61
N LEU A 83 4.77 -7.89 1.67
CA LEU A 83 5.15 -7.54 3.05
C LEU A 83 6.52 -8.10 3.43
N GLN A 84 6.86 -9.31 2.99
CA GLN A 84 8.19 -9.87 3.19
C GLN A 84 9.26 -9.06 2.48
N ASN A 85 9.00 -8.66 1.24
CA ASN A 85 9.99 -7.98 0.41
C ASN A 85 10.29 -6.57 0.90
N ILE A 86 9.27 -5.83 1.35
CA ILE A 86 9.45 -4.43 1.78
C ILE A 86 9.62 -4.29 3.29
N GLY A 87 9.24 -5.31 4.07
CA GLY A 87 9.25 -5.25 5.54
C GLY A 87 10.52 -4.71 6.15
N PRO A 88 11.72 -5.15 5.73
CA PRO A 88 12.98 -4.62 6.28
C PRO A 88 13.17 -3.12 6.09
N TRP A 89 12.48 -2.52 5.12
CA TRP A 89 12.59 -1.10 4.77
C TRP A 89 11.52 -0.24 5.43
N VAL A 90 10.43 -0.84 5.93
CA VAL A 90 9.28 -0.08 6.46
C VAL A 90 9.60 0.47 7.84
N ASP A 91 9.40 1.77 8.01
CA ASP A 91 9.61 2.50 9.26
C ASP A 91 8.30 3.01 9.86
N GLY A 92 7.23 2.96 9.12
CA GLY A 92 5.92 3.35 9.60
C GLY A 92 4.81 2.99 8.63
N VAL A 93 3.64 2.68 9.17
CA VAL A 93 2.45 2.33 8.41
C VAL A 93 1.26 3.07 9.01
N VAL A 94 0.46 3.70 8.16
CA VAL A 94 -0.83 4.25 8.54
C VAL A 94 -1.89 3.62 7.68
N VAL A 95 -2.95 3.11 8.29
CA VAL A 95 -4.06 2.47 7.59
C VAL A 95 -5.35 3.18 7.96
N ALA A 96 -6.18 3.46 6.95
CA ALA A 96 -7.54 3.95 7.15
C ALA A 96 -8.48 3.18 6.23
N ASP A 97 -9.54 2.65 6.80
CA ASP A 97 -10.55 1.91 6.06
C ASP A 97 -11.92 2.51 6.32
N TYR A 98 -12.78 2.55 5.30
CA TYR A 98 -14.15 2.98 5.49
C TYR A 98 -15.06 2.39 4.41
N PRO A 99 -16.31 2.05 4.78
CA PRO A 99 -17.29 1.62 3.80
C PRO A 99 -17.89 2.82 3.08
N PHE A 100 -18.29 2.62 1.83
CA PHE A 100 -19.01 3.65 1.07
C PHE A 100 -19.87 3.00 -0.02
N ASN A 101 -20.76 3.79 -0.57
CA ASN A 101 -21.65 3.32 -1.63
C ASN A 101 -21.16 3.73 -3.02
#